data_8e3b6a59c844360e2d2d9706ce3a4683
#
_entry.id   8e3b6a59c844360e2d2d9706ce3a4683
#
_cell.length_a   1.000
_cell.length_b   1.000
_cell.length_c   1.000
_cell.angle_alpha   90.00
_cell.angle_beta   90.00
_cell.angle_gamma   90.00
#
_symmetry.space_group_name_H-M   'P 1'
#
loop_
_entity.id
_entity.type
_entity.pdbx_description
1 polymer ?
#
loop_
_entity_poly.entity_id
_entity_poly.type
_entity_poly.pdbx_seq_one_letter_code
_entity_poly.pdbx_strand_id
1 'polypeptide(L)' 'IDRCATIVQNATGVSREEAKSTLEKCDYRPKVAIVMIENNLDKQSAINELEKAKGHVAAAIEASREA' A
#
# COMPACT_ATOMS: atom_id res chain seq x y z
N ILE A 1 -12.21 -3.49 9.47
CA ILE A 1 -10.97 -2.83 9.87
C ILE A 1 -9.85 -3.86 10.05
N ASP A 2 -10.09 -4.91 10.81
CA ASP A 2 -9.10 -5.98 10.98
C ASP A 2 -8.78 -6.67 9.65
N ARG A 3 -9.76 -6.73 8.78
CA ARG A 3 -9.62 -7.35 7.48
C ARG A 3 -8.61 -6.62 6.61
N CYS A 4 -8.62 -5.29 6.66
CA CYS A 4 -7.65 -4.50 5.91
C CYS A 4 -6.22 -4.76 6.39
N ALA A 5 -6.02 -4.83 7.70
CA ALA A 5 -4.71 -5.14 8.26
C ALA A 5 -4.23 -6.52 7.82
N THR A 6 -5.12 -7.52 7.82
CA THR A 6 -4.78 -8.87 7.38
C THR A 6 -4.37 -8.88 5.91
N ILE A 7 -5.09 -8.17 5.06
CA ILE A 7 -4.78 -8.06 3.63
C ILE A 7 -3.38 -7.46 3.44
N VAL A 8 -3.09 -6.38 4.14
CA VAL A 8 -1.78 -5.72 4.05
C VAL A 8 -0.66 -6.63 4.54
N GLN A 9 -0.88 -7.32 5.67
CA GLN A 9 0.10 -8.26 6.20
C GLN A 9 0.42 -9.38 5.22
N ASN A 10 -0.62 -9.97 4.61
CA ASN A 10 -0.45 -11.06 3.67
C ASN A 10 0.29 -10.61 2.41
N ALA A 11 0.05 -9.39 1.97
CA ALA A 11 0.66 -8.87 0.74
C ALA A 11 2.11 -8.42 0.96
N THR A 12 2.44 -7.90 2.14
CA THR A 12 3.73 -7.27 2.39
C THR A 12 4.60 -8.00 3.41
N GLY A 13 4.00 -8.82 4.26
CA GLY A 13 4.74 -9.55 5.29
C GLY A 13 5.09 -8.72 6.52
N VAL A 14 4.57 -7.50 6.63
CA VAL A 14 4.83 -6.65 7.81
C VAL A 14 4.04 -7.12 9.03
N SER A 15 4.40 -6.60 10.21
CA SER A 15 3.67 -6.90 11.42
C SER A 15 2.28 -6.27 11.38
N ARG A 16 1.39 -6.79 12.21
CA ARG A 16 0.03 -6.25 12.30
C ARG A 16 0.02 -4.79 12.72
N GLU A 17 0.89 -4.43 13.66
CA GLU A 17 1.00 -3.06 14.12
C GLU A 17 1.44 -2.12 13.01
N GLU A 18 2.39 -2.54 12.21
CA GLU A 18 2.86 -1.75 11.08
C GLU A 18 1.79 -1.62 10.02
N ALA A 19 1.06 -2.71 9.74
CA ALA A 19 -0.05 -2.67 8.80
C ALA A 19 -1.13 -1.70 9.26
N LYS A 20 -1.50 -1.74 10.53
CA LYS A 20 -2.49 -0.83 11.10
C LYS A 20 -2.03 0.62 11.04
N SER A 21 -0.79 0.87 11.41
CA SER A 21 -0.22 2.22 11.38
C SER A 21 -0.25 2.79 9.97
N THR A 22 0.13 1.99 8.99
CA THR A 22 0.10 2.41 7.59
C THR A 22 -1.32 2.67 7.10
N LEU A 23 -2.26 1.81 7.49
CA LEU A 23 -3.66 1.98 7.14
C LEU A 23 -4.25 3.27 7.71
N GLU A 24 -3.87 3.62 8.93
CA GLU A 24 -4.31 4.88 9.53
C GLU A 24 -3.83 6.08 8.73
N LYS A 25 -2.63 5.99 8.19
CA LYS A 25 -2.05 7.07 7.36
C LYS A 25 -2.76 7.23 6.03
N CYS A 26 -3.37 6.17 5.50
CA CYS A 26 -4.00 6.19 4.18
C CYS A 26 -5.51 5.95 4.24
N ASP A 27 -6.14 6.31 5.35
CA ASP A 27 -7.60 6.19 5.53
C ASP A 27 -8.13 4.77 5.33
N TYR A 28 -7.38 3.79 5.81
CA TYR A 28 -7.75 2.37 5.76
C TYR A 28 -7.96 1.84 4.35
N ARG A 29 -7.15 2.32 3.40
CA ARG A 29 -7.17 1.81 2.03
C ARG A 29 -6.07 0.77 1.88
N PRO A 30 -6.41 -0.52 1.86
CA PRO A 30 -5.37 -1.57 1.84
C PRO A 30 -4.49 -1.50 0.60
N LYS A 31 -5.03 -1.16 -0.55
CA LYS A 31 -4.23 -1.03 -1.78
C LYS A 31 -3.16 0.05 -1.65
N VAL A 32 -3.54 1.20 -1.12
CA VAL A 32 -2.59 2.31 -0.91
C VAL A 32 -1.54 1.90 0.11
N ALA A 33 -1.96 1.25 1.20
CA ALA A 33 -1.03 0.80 2.24
C ALA A 33 0.00 -0.18 1.68
N ILE A 34 -0.42 -1.11 0.85
CA ILE A 34 0.49 -2.08 0.22
C ILE A 34 1.54 -1.37 -0.63
N VAL A 35 1.13 -0.42 -1.46
CA VAL A 35 2.06 0.34 -2.29
C VAL A 35 3.02 1.18 -1.44
N MET A 36 2.52 1.80 -0.38
CA MET A 36 3.36 2.57 0.55
C MET A 36 4.45 1.71 1.16
N ILE A 37 4.11 0.50 1.60
CA ILE A 37 5.06 -0.40 2.24
C ILE A 37 6.04 -1.00 1.24
N GLU A 38 5.54 -1.52 0.14
CA GLU A 38 6.37 -2.20 -0.86
C GLU A 38 7.40 -1.27 -1.52
N ASN A 39 7.02 -0.03 -1.77
CA ASN A 39 7.88 0.93 -2.46
C ASN A 39 8.40 2.04 -1.54
N ASN A 40 8.11 1.93 -0.25
CA ASN A 40 8.54 2.91 0.75
C ASN A 40 8.16 4.34 0.35
N LEU A 41 6.90 4.50 -0.03
CA LEU A 41 6.35 5.78 -0.45
C LEU A 41 5.43 6.37 0.62
N ASP A 42 5.23 7.68 0.56
CA ASP A 42 4.23 8.32 1.40
C ASP A 42 2.83 8.13 0.80
N LYS A 43 1.81 8.59 1.52
CA LYS A 43 0.42 8.43 1.09
C LYS A 43 0.18 9.04 -0.30
N GLN A 44 0.63 10.25 -0.50
CA GLN A 44 0.37 10.97 -1.74
C GLN A 44 1.05 10.29 -2.94
N SER A 45 2.30 9.90 -2.77
CA SER A 45 3.04 9.22 -3.83
C SER A 45 2.42 7.86 -4.14
N ALA A 46 2.00 7.12 -3.11
CA ALA A 46 1.36 5.83 -3.30
C ALA A 46 0.04 5.98 -4.04
N ILE A 47 -0.75 6.98 -3.70
CA ILE A 47 -2.03 7.25 -4.38
C ILE A 47 -1.78 7.59 -5.85
N ASN A 48 -0.79 8.44 -6.12
CA ASN A 48 -0.45 8.82 -7.49
C ASN A 48 -0.04 7.61 -8.33
N GLU A 49 0.80 6.75 -7.77
CA GLU A 49 1.23 5.55 -8.48
C GLU A 49 0.07 4.59 -8.73
N LEU A 50 -0.80 4.44 -7.74
CA LEU A 50 -1.97 3.58 -7.88
C LEU A 50 -2.94 4.11 -8.94
N GLU A 51 -3.12 5.42 -9.01
CA GLU A 51 -3.97 6.04 -10.02
C GLU A 51 -3.39 5.87 -11.42
N LYS A 52 -2.09 6.01 -11.58
CA LYS A 52 -1.40 5.78 -12.86
C LYS A 52 -1.60 4.34 -13.33
N ALA A 53 -1.65 3.41 -12.38
CA ALA A 53 -1.85 1.99 -12.68
C ALA A 53 -3.33 1.61 -12.72
N LYS A 54 -4.23 2.59 -12.64
CA LYS A 54 -5.68 2.40 -12.67
C LYS A 54 -6.19 1.46 -11.58
N GLY A 55 -5.58 1.54 -10.39
CA GLY A 55 -5.96 0.72 -9.25
C GLY A 55 -5.34 -0.66 -9.21
N HIS A 56 -4.47 -1.00 -10.15
CA HIS A 56 -3.77 -2.28 -10.16
C HIS A 56 -2.52 -2.21 -9.30
N VAL A 57 -2.57 -2.80 -8.11
CA VAL A 57 -1.50 -2.72 -7.12
C VAL A 57 -0.17 -3.26 -7.68
N ALA A 58 -0.20 -4.42 -8.31
CA ALA A 58 1.01 -5.02 -8.85
C ALA A 58 1.67 -4.11 -9.90
N ALA A 59 0.88 -3.51 -10.77
CA ALA A 59 1.39 -2.59 -11.79
C ALA A 59 1.96 -1.32 -11.15
N ALA A 60 1.32 -0.81 -10.10
CA ALA A 60 1.79 0.37 -9.38
C ALA A 60 3.15 0.10 -8.73
N ILE A 61 3.32 -1.07 -8.11
CA ILE A 61 4.57 -1.46 -7.47
C ILE A 61 5.69 -1.57 -8.50
N GLU A 62 5.43 -2.22 -9.62
CA GLU A 62 6.44 -2.39 -10.67
C GLU A 62 6.82 -1.06 -11.31
N ALA A 63 5.85 -0.19 -11.55
CA ALA A 63 6.13 1.13 -12.11
C ALA A 63 7.05 1.94 -11.22
N SER A 64 6.82 1.90 -9.91
CA SER A 64 7.66 2.61 -8.94
C SER A 64 9.07 2.03 -8.87
N ARG A 65 9.21 0.71 -9.05
CA ARG A 65 10.52 0.07 -9.03
C ARG A 65 11.35 0.42 -10.25
N GLU A 66 10.71 0.57 -11.39
CA GLU A 66 11.39 0.90 -12.63
C GLU A 66 11.82 2.37 -12.69
N ALA A 67 11.16 3.19 -11.91
CA ALA A 67 11.52 4.59 -11.85
C ALA A 67 12.69 4.80 -10.90
#